data_5d51f5d8d4f67ad4a1815a1fbdbfb26d
#
_entry.id   5d51f5d8d4f67ad4a1815a1fbdbfb26d
#
_cell.length_a   1.000
_cell.length_b   1.000
_cell.length_c   1.000
_cell.angle_alpha   90.00
_cell.angle_beta   90.00
_cell.angle_gamma   90.00
#
_symmetry.space_group_name_H-M   'P 1'
#
loop_
_entity.id
_entity.type
_entity.pdbx_description
1 polymer ?
#
loop_
_entity_poly.entity_id
_entity_poly.type
_entity_poly.pdbx_seq_one_letter_code
_entity_poly.pdbx_strand_id
1 'polypeptide(L)'
;MTAAYLSKVCNDLVNRCGTRDPFRIAHELGIEVLFCEDFGPLKGMYRVIKRNRFIFINKDLSPRMQTIVCAHEIGHDQLHRSMAKNDAIQEFMLYDMATKPEYEANIVAAEILLDTDTILEYIYEYGYTSEQIARAMYTDINLVALKVAHLAETGYDLRRIDHRSDFLK
;
A
#
# COMPACT_ATOMS: atom_id res chain seq x y z
N MET A 1 5.36 6.22 -12.94
CA MET A 1 6.68 6.57 -12.34
C MET A 1 7.60 5.36 -12.46
N THR A 2 8.92 5.47 -12.20
CA THR A 2 9.80 4.29 -12.16
C THR A 2 9.70 3.60 -10.80
N ALA A 3 9.98 2.29 -10.73
CA ALA A 3 10.00 1.53 -9.47
C ALA A 3 10.93 2.17 -8.42
N ALA A 4 12.15 2.52 -8.82
CA ALA A 4 13.12 3.17 -7.92
C ALA A 4 12.61 4.53 -7.38
N TYR A 5 11.86 5.29 -8.17
CA TYR A 5 11.26 6.54 -7.69
C TYR A 5 10.19 6.29 -6.64
N LEU A 6 9.32 5.29 -6.84
CA LEU A 6 8.28 4.93 -5.87
C LEU A 6 8.90 4.49 -4.53
N SER A 7 9.90 3.60 -4.57
CA SER A 7 10.63 3.18 -3.35
C SER A 7 11.26 4.38 -2.64
N LYS A 8 11.87 5.31 -3.38
CA LYS A 8 12.49 6.50 -2.80
C LYS A 8 11.43 7.37 -2.09
N VAL A 9 10.30 7.67 -2.74
CA VAL A 9 9.22 8.47 -2.14
C VAL A 9 8.72 7.83 -0.85
N CYS A 10 8.52 6.51 -0.83
CA CYS A 10 8.03 5.79 0.33
C CYS A 10 9.06 5.78 1.47
N ASN A 11 10.34 5.54 1.18
CA ASN A 11 11.41 5.56 2.17
C ASN A 11 11.58 6.96 2.79
N ASP A 12 11.56 8.01 1.97
CA ASP A 12 11.62 9.39 2.44
C ASP A 12 10.41 9.72 3.35
N LEU A 13 9.22 9.22 3.00
CA LEU A 13 7.99 9.40 3.78
C LEU A 13 8.07 8.69 5.14
N VAL A 14 8.43 7.40 5.15
CA VAL A 14 8.56 6.59 6.37
C VAL A 14 9.62 7.17 7.29
N ASN A 15 10.77 7.56 6.75
CA ASN A 15 11.87 8.18 7.52
C ASN A 15 11.45 9.50 8.13
N ARG A 16 10.75 10.35 7.38
CA ARG A 16 10.27 11.65 7.87
C ARG A 16 9.24 11.49 8.98
N CYS A 17 8.32 10.53 8.88
CA CYS A 17 7.27 10.29 9.87
C CYS A 17 7.76 9.41 11.05
N GLY A 18 8.89 8.72 10.90
CA GLY A 18 9.44 7.81 11.91
C GLY A 18 8.56 6.60 12.21
N THR A 19 7.70 6.21 11.28
CA THR A 19 6.73 5.11 11.46
C THR A 19 6.27 4.53 10.13
N ARG A 20 5.83 3.26 10.16
CA ARG A 20 5.15 2.56 9.06
C ARG A 20 3.64 2.42 9.29
N ASP A 21 3.14 2.90 10.44
CA ASP A 21 1.70 2.95 10.72
C ASP A 21 1.02 4.01 9.82
N PRO A 22 0.15 3.63 8.88
CA PRO A 22 -0.42 4.56 7.92
C PRO A 22 -1.35 5.59 8.59
N PHE A 23 -1.98 5.26 9.71
CA PHE A 23 -2.81 6.23 10.44
C PHE A 23 -1.96 7.33 11.07
N ARG A 24 -0.80 6.96 11.63
CA ARG A 24 0.16 7.94 12.14
C ARG A 24 0.80 8.75 11.01
N ILE A 25 1.13 8.11 9.89
CA ILE A 25 1.62 8.80 8.69
C ILE A 25 0.59 9.82 8.21
N ALA A 26 -0.69 9.44 8.09
CA ALA A 26 -1.76 10.35 7.69
C ALA A 26 -1.86 11.55 8.64
N HIS A 27 -1.80 11.32 9.95
CA HIS A 27 -1.80 12.37 10.97
C HIS A 27 -0.61 13.34 10.79
N GLU A 28 0.61 12.83 10.67
CA GLU A 28 1.82 13.64 10.45
C GLU A 28 1.78 14.45 9.14
N LEU A 29 1.09 13.92 8.14
CA LEU A 29 0.86 14.62 6.88
C LEU A 29 -0.27 15.66 6.97
N GLY A 30 -1.03 15.72 8.06
CA GLY A 30 -2.23 16.56 8.20
C GLY A 30 -3.36 16.10 7.28
N ILE A 31 -3.53 14.78 7.13
CA ILE A 31 -4.65 14.14 6.43
C ILE A 31 -5.63 13.66 7.49
N GLU A 32 -6.89 14.05 7.37
CA GLU A 32 -7.95 13.59 8.25
C GLU A 32 -8.46 12.23 7.79
N VAL A 33 -8.45 11.23 8.68
CA VAL A 33 -8.96 9.88 8.41
C VAL A 33 -10.31 9.71 9.08
N LEU A 34 -11.33 9.38 8.28
CA LEU A 34 -12.71 9.22 8.72
C LEU A 34 -13.20 7.81 8.40
N PHE A 35 -13.77 7.14 9.42
CA PHE A 35 -14.41 5.83 9.25
C PHE A 35 -15.90 6.04 8.96
N CYS A 36 -16.36 5.51 7.83
CA CYS A 36 -17.70 5.69 7.33
C CYS A 36 -18.53 4.42 7.44
N GLU A 37 -19.75 4.55 7.93
CA GLU A 37 -20.80 3.54 7.89
C GLU A 37 -21.49 3.58 6.51
N ASP A 38 -22.17 2.51 6.15
CA ASP A 38 -22.98 2.41 4.93
C ASP A 38 -22.22 2.72 3.62
N PHE A 39 -20.92 2.37 3.59
CA PHE A 39 -20.05 2.65 2.45
C PHE A 39 -20.28 1.67 1.27
N GLY A 40 -21.18 0.68 1.46
CA GLY A 40 -21.51 -0.32 0.45
C GLY A 40 -20.26 -1.09 -0.03
N PRO A 41 -20.06 -1.24 -1.34
CA PRO A 41 -18.89 -1.95 -1.88
C PRO A 41 -17.60 -1.13 -1.84
N LEU A 42 -17.69 0.18 -1.57
CA LEU A 42 -16.52 1.07 -1.52
C LEU A 42 -15.66 0.73 -0.31
N LYS A 43 -14.34 0.57 -0.50
CA LYS A 43 -13.39 0.26 0.55
C LYS A 43 -12.77 1.52 1.15
N GLY A 44 -12.40 2.45 0.29
CA GLY A 44 -11.78 3.71 0.67
C GLY A 44 -12.04 4.81 -0.35
N MET A 45 -11.67 6.01 0.02
CA MET A 45 -11.78 7.17 -0.84
C MET A 45 -10.82 8.27 -0.38
N TYR A 46 -10.01 8.78 -1.30
CA TYR A 46 -9.20 9.97 -1.06
C TYR A 46 -9.82 11.19 -1.73
N ARG A 47 -9.89 12.30 -1.00
CA ARG A 47 -10.45 13.56 -1.51
C ARG A 47 -9.77 14.80 -0.93
N VAL A 48 -9.69 15.84 -1.76
CA VAL A 48 -9.25 17.19 -1.34
C VAL A 48 -10.46 18.13 -1.36
N ILE A 49 -10.83 18.67 -0.21
CA ILE A 49 -11.99 19.59 -0.05
C ILE A 49 -11.47 20.90 0.54
N LYS A 50 -11.63 22.01 -0.18
CA LYS A 50 -11.20 23.35 0.29
C LYS A 50 -9.77 23.37 0.84
N ARG A 51 -8.83 22.69 0.15
CA ARG A 51 -7.41 22.49 0.51
C ARG A 51 -7.16 21.54 1.69
N ASN A 52 -8.18 21.03 2.37
CA ASN A 52 -8.04 19.98 3.39
C ASN A 52 -8.05 18.61 2.70
N ARG A 53 -7.32 17.67 3.25
CA ARG A 53 -7.13 16.32 2.73
C ARG A 53 -7.83 15.32 3.62
N PHE A 54 -8.59 14.43 3.00
CA PHE A 54 -9.40 13.44 3.69
C PHE A 54 -9.17 12.06 3.10
N ILE A 55 -9.04 11.08 3.98
CA ILE A 55 -9.15 9.67 3.67
C ILE A 55 -10.41 9.15 4.36
N PHE A 56 -11.32 8.58 3.59
CA PHE A 56 -12.50 7.91 4.09
C PHE A 56 -12.29 6.40 3.99
N ILE A 57 -12.59 5.66 5.04
CA ILE A 57 -12.40 4.22 5.11
C ILE A 57 -13.72 3.57 5.51
N ASN A 58 -14.09 2.50 4.81
CA ASN A 58 -15.23 1.69 5.16
C ASN A 58 -15.01 1.04 6.53
N LYS A 59 -15.88 1.37 7.48
CA LYS A 59 -15.83 0.89 8.85
C LYS A 59 -16.03 -0.62 8.98
N ASP A 60 -16.75 -1.24 8.03
CA ASP A 60 -17.09 -2.67 8.06
C ASP A 60 -15.93 -3.57 7.63
N LEU A 61 -14.84 -3.00 7.13
CA LEU A 61 -13.62 -3.74 6.82
C LEU A 61 -12.93 -4.24 8.09
N SER A 62 -12.24 -5.39 7.99
CA SER A 62 -11.38 -5.85 9.07
C SER A 62 -10.28 -4.81 9.38
N PRO A 63 -9.77 -4.75 10.63
CA PRO A 63 -8.70 -3.79 10.98
C PRO A 63 -7.49 -3.88 10.06
N ARG A 64 -7.09 -5.10 9.67
CA ARG A 64 -6.02 -5.33 8.70
C ARG A 64 -6.32 -4.68 7.35
N MET A 65 -7.55 -4.82 6.86
CA MET A 65 -7.95 -4.25 5.58
C MET A 65 -8.04 -2.73 5.65
N GLN A 66 -8.54 -2.17 6.75
CA GLN A 66 -8.55 -0.72 6.99
C GLN A 66 -7.13 -0.13 6.95
N THR A 67 -6.15 -0.84 7.52
CA THR A 67 -4.72 -0.45 7.47
C THR A 67 -4.20 -0.42 6.03
N ILE A 68 -4.51 -1.45 5.22
CA ILE A 68 -4.08 -1.51 3.81
C ILE A 68 -4.74 -0.40 3.00
N VAL A 69 -6.04 -0.18 3.18
CA VAL A 69 -6.78 0.91 2.51
C VAL A 69 -6.18 2.27 2.89
N CYS A 70 -5.92 2.52 4.17
CA CYS A 70 -5.30 3.77 4.60
C CYS A 70 -3.95 4.03 3.90
N ALA A 71 -3.10 3.01 3.82
CA ALA A 71 -1.80 3.10 3.14
C ALA A 71 -1.95 3.34 1.64
N HIS A 72 -2.94 2.72 1.00
CA HIS A 72 -3.27 2.91 -0.42
C HIS A 72 -3.71 4.37 -0.69
N GLU A 73 -4.62 4.90 0.13
CA GLU A 73 -5.09 6.29 -0.02
C GLU A 73 -3.99 7.33 0.25
N ILE A 74 -3.01 7.02 1.13
CA ILE A 74 -1.79 7.82 1.25
C ILE A 74 -1.01 7.82 -0.07
N GLY A 75 -1.00 6.72 -0.80
CA GLY A 75 -0.42 6.65 -2.15
C GLY A 75 -1.04 7.68 -3.09
N HIS A 76 -2.36 7.78 -3.10
CA HIS A 76 -3.06 8.82 -3.87
C HIS A 76 -2.75 10.24 -3.38
N ASP A 77 -2.62 10.46 -2.08
CA ASP A 77 -2.21 11.77 -1.56
C ASP A 77 -0.82 12.17 -2.04
N GLN A 78 0.13 11.26 -2.04
CA GLN A 78 1.51 11.57 -2.39
C GLN A 78 1.74 11.72 -3.89
N LEU A 79 1.03 10.94 -4.71
CA LEU A 79 1.30 10.81 -6.14
C LEU A 79 0.22 11.44 -7.04
N HIS A 80 -1.03 11.44 -6.61
CA HIS A 80 -2.20 11.73 -7.46
C HIS A 80 -3.08 12.85 -6.91
N ARG A 81 -2.58 13.68 -5.99
CA ARG A 81 -3.34 14.75 -5.33
C ARG A 81 -4.05 15.70 -6.28
N SER A 82 -3.46 15.96 -7.45
CA SER A 82 -4.09 16.82 -8.46
C SER A 82 -5.39 16.24 -9.00
N MET A 83 -5.51 14.93 -9.11
CA MET A 83 -6.72 14.23 -9.55
C MET A 83 -7.84 14.38 -8.52
N ALA A 84 -7.54 14.23 -7.23
CA ALA A 84 -8.49 14.31 -6.13
C ALA A 84 -9.04 15.72 -5.86
N LYS A 85 -8.53 16.76 -6.51
CA LYS A 85 -9.06 18.13 -6.41
C LYS A 85 -10.35 18.32 -7.21
N ASN A 86 -10.48 17.61 -8.32
CA ASN A 86 -11.62 17.74 -9.23
C ASN A 86 -12.71 16.74 -8.86
N ASP A 87 -12.33 15.53 -8.47
CA ASP A 87 -13.24 14.48 -8.04
C ASP A 87 -12.59 13.60 -6.97
N ALA A 88 -13.40 12.81 -6.25
CA ALA A 88 -12.88 11.82 -5.31
C ALA A 88 -12.24 10.65 -6.05
N ILE A 89 -11.09 10.19 -5.57
CA ILE A 89 -10.53 8.90 -6.00
C ILE A 89 -11.18 7.84 -5.13
N GLN A 90 -11.89 6.89 -5.75
CA GLN A 90 -12.72 5.89 -5.07
C GLN A 90 -12.14 4.51 -5.25
N GLU A 91 -11.92 3.80 -4.15
CA GLU A 91 -11.37 2.44 -4.12
C GLU A 91 -12.47 1.40 -3.88
N PHE A 92 -12.82 0.64 -4.91
CA PHE A 92 -13.77 -0.45 -4.83
C PHE A 92 -13.11 -1.83 -4.73
N MET A 93 -11.95 -1.99 -5.36
CA MET A 93 -11.21 -3.25 -5.42
C MET A 93 -9.73 -3.02 -5.18
N LEU A 94 -9.27 -3.30 -3.95
CA LEU A 94 -7.84 -3.35 -3.66
C LEU A 94 -7.13 -4.30 -4.62
N TYR A 95 -5.92 -3.92 -5.02
CA TYR A 95 -5.11 -4.62 -6.02
C TYR A 95 -5.67 -4.58 -7.45
N ASP A 96 -6.63 -3.67 -7.73
CA ASP A 96 -6.94 -3.33 -9.11
C ASP A 96 -5.73 -2.65 -9.74
N MET A 97 -5.22 -3.25 -10.81
CA MET A 97 -4.07 -2.75 -11.56
C MET A 97 -4.46 -2.25 -12.95
N ALA A 98 -5.76 -2.02 -13.16
CA ALA A 98 -6.29 -1.61 -14.45
C ALA A 98 -5.78 -0.23 -14.88
N THR A 99 -5.43 0.63 -13.92
CA THR A 99 -4.90 1.95 -14.21
C THR A 99 -3.55 2.18 -13.53
N LYS A 100 -2.73 3.03 -14.13
CA LYS A 100 -1.43 3.38 -13.57
C LYS A 100 -1.52 4.03 -12.18
N PRO A 101 -2.45 4.95 -11.89
CA PRO A 101 -2.61 5.50 -10.53
C PRO A 101 -2.91 4.44 -9.48
N GLU A 102 -3.77 3.47 -9.77
CA GLU A 102 -4.10 2.38 -8.85
C GLU A 102 -2.89 1.47 -8.59
N TYR A 103 -2.17 1.09 -9.66
CA TYR A 103 -0.93 0.34 -9.52
C TYR A 103 0.07 1.07 -8.62
N GLU A 104 0.30 2.36 -8.86
CA GLU A 104 1.25 3.18 -8.09
C GLU A 104 0.82 3.32 -6.62
N ALA A 105 -0.48 3.50 -6.34
CA ALA A 105 -1.01 3.55 -4.97
C ALA A 105 -0.86 2.20 -4.24
N ASN A 106 -1.09 1.08 -4.93
CA ASN A 106 -0.87 -0.26 -4.37
C ASN A 106 0.61 -0.51 -4.04
N ILE A 107 1.54 -0.07 -4.88
CA ILE A 107 2.98 -0.15 -4.58
C ILE A 107 3.32 0.70 -3.36
N VAL A 108 2.79 1.91 -3.23
CA VAL A 108 3.00 2.75 -2.05
C VAL A 108 2.50 2.06 -0.79
N ALA A 109 1.32 1.43 -0.82
CA ALA A 109 0.80 0.67 0.31
C ALA A 109 1.75 -0.48 0.70
N ALA A 110 2.26 -1.24 -0.28
CA ALA A 110 3.20 -2.32 -0.05
C ALA A 110 4.53 -1.81 0.54
N GLU A 111 5.06 -0.70 0.02
CA GLU A 111 6.31 -0.07 0.48
C GLU A 111 6.20 0.49 1.90
N ILE A 112 5.06 1.12 2.25
CA ILE A 112 4.81 1.64 3.61
C ILE A 112 4.70 0.50 4.61
N LEU A 113 3.87 -0.49 4.32
CA LEU A 113 3.49 -1.52 5.29
C LEU A 113 4.52 -2.64 5.43
N LEU A 114 5.29 -2.92 4.37
CA LEU A 114 6.22 -4.05 4.33
C LEU A 114 7.66 -3.54 4.25
N ASP A 115 8.35 -3.62 5.38
CA ASP A 115 9.75 -3.26 5.45
C ASP A 115 10.61 -4.14 4.54
N THR A 116 11.45 -3.50 3.72
CA THR A 116 12.27 -4.20 2.74
C THR A 116 13.26 -5.16 3.39
N ASP A 117 13.96 -4.72 4.44
CA ASP A 117 14.98 -5.55 5.09
C ASP A 117 14.34 -6.77 5.75
N THR A 118 13.18 -6.60 6.38
CA THR A 118 12.41 -7.70 6.96
C THR A 118 11.93 -8.70 5.90
N ILE A 119 11.45 -8.22 4.75
CA ILE A 119 11.05 -9.10 3.63
C ILE A 119 12.24 -9.88 3.11
N LEU A 120 13.38 -9.23 2.90
CA LEU A 120 14.60 -9.89 2.41
C LEU A 120 15.12 -10.92 3.42
N GLU A 121 15.10 -10.62 4.71
CA GLU A 121 15.45 -11.58 5.77
C GLU A 121 14.54 -12.82 5.71
N TYR A 122 13.22 -12.65 5.62
CA TYR A 122 12.29 -13.78 5.49
C TYR A 122 12.56 -14.63 4.26
N ILE A 123 12.95 -14.00 3.15
CA ILE A 123 13.23 -14.69 1.90
C ILE A 123 14.58 -15.43 1.95
N TYR A 124 15.66 -14.71 2.32
CA TYR A 124 17.02 -15.22 2.16
C TYR A 124 17.48 -16.08 3.35
N GLU A 125 17.10 -15.69 4.58
CA GLU A 125 17.54 -16.39 5.78
C GLU A 125 16.58 -17.54 6.14
N TYR A 126 15.27 -17.28 6.09
CA TYR A 126 14.27 -18.28 6.51
C TYR A 126 13.65 -19.06 5.36
N GLY A 127 13.83 -18.65 4.11
CA GLY A 127 13.24 -19.31 2.94
C GLY A 127 11.72 -19.31 2.95
N TYR A 128 11.10 -18.29 3.51
CA TYR A 128 9.64 -18.20 3.62
C TYR A 128 8.98 -18.02 2.25
N THR A 129 7.83 -18.66 2.08
CA THR A 129 6.91 -18.41 0.97
C THR A 129 6.14 -17.11 1.21
N SER A 130 5.55 -16.53 0.15
CA SER A 130 4.72 -15.33 0.28
C SER A 130 3.58 -15.51 1.29
N GLU A 131 3.01 -16.71 1.41
CA GLU A 131 1.98 -17.03 2.40
C GLU A 131 2.52 -17.00 3.83
N GLN A 132 3.72 -17.53 4.06
CA GLN A 132 4.37 -17.50 5.37
C GLN A 132 4.75 -16.07 5.78
N ILE A 133 5.24 -15.27 4.82
CA ILE A 133 5.55 -13.85 5.04
C ILE A 133 4.26 -13.09 5.39
N ALA A 134 3.17 -13.30 4.63
CA ALA A 134 1.90 -12.64 4.89
C ALA A 134 1.36 -12.95 6.30
N ARG A 135 1.50 -14.20 6.77
CA ARG A 135 1.15 -14.58 8.13
C ARG A 135 2.05 -13.93 9.19
N ALA A 136 3.38 -13.96 8.97
CA ALA A 136 4.35 -13.39 9.90
C ALA A 136 4.19 -11.88 10.06
N MET A 137 3.88 -11.17 8.99
CA MET A 137 3.67 -9.72 8.97
C MET A 137 2.21 -9.30 9.23
N TYR A 138 1.31 -10.26 9.47
CA TYR A 138 -0.13 -10.02 9.67
C TYR A 138 -0.74 -9.16 8.56
N THR A 139 -0.41 -9.50 7.31
CA THR A 139 -0.87 -8.76 6.12
C THR A 139 -1.55 -9.66 5.10
N ASP A 140 -1.93 -9.08 3.97
CA ASP A 140 -2.53 -9.79 2.83
C ASP A 140 -1.46 -10.35 1.91
N ILE A 141 -1.68 -11.57 1.39
CA ILE A 141 -0.73 -12.25 0.50
C ILE A 141 -0.52 -11.47 -0.82
N ASN A 142 -1.55 -10.79 -1.33
CA ASN A 142 -1.43 -10.00 -2.55
C ASN A 142 -0.51 -8.78 -2.33
N LEU A 143 -0.54 -8.18 -1.13
CA LEU A 143 0.37 -7.09 -0.80
C LEU A 143 1.82 -7.57 -0.74
N VAL A 144 2.07 -8.77 -0.20
CA VAL A 144 3.40 -9.41 -0.22
C VAL A 144 3.84 -9.69 -1.65
N ALA A 145 2.96 -10.24 -2.49
CA ALA A 145 3.27 -10.52 -3.89
C ALA A 145 3.64 -9.23 -4.65
N LEU A 146 2.91 -8.13 -4.43
CA LEU A 146 3.24 -6.82 -4.98
C LEU A 146 4.60 -6.30 -4.52
N LYS A 147 4.90 -6.42 -3.22
CA LYS A 147 6.19 -6.02 -2.67
C LYS A 147 7.34 -6.80 -3.31
N VAL A 148 7.20 -8.12 -3.41
CA VAL A 148 8.20 -9.00 -4.02
C VAL A 148 8.41 -8.66 -5.50
N ALA A 149 7.34 -8.48 -6.26
CA ALA A 149 7.43 -8.08 -7.67
C ALA A 149 8.15 -6.73 -7.83
N HIS A 150 7.81 -5.75 -6.99
CA HIS A 150 8.42 -4.43 -7.00
C HIS A 150 9.92 -4.49 -6.63
N LEU A 151 10.32 -5.31 -5.65
CA LEU A 151 11.72 -5.52 -5.31
C LEU A 151 12.49 -6.13 -6.47
N ALA A 152 11.92 -7.09 -7.20
CA ALA A 152 12.53 -7.66 -8.40
C ALA A 152 12.74 -6.59 -9.49
N GLU A 153 11.77 -5.69 -9.70
CA GLU A 153 11.90 -4.56 -10.65
C GLU A 153 12.98 -3.55 -10.24
N THR A 154 13.25 -3.43 -8.93
CA THR A 154 14.33 -2.56 -8.40
C THR A 154 15.70 -3.22 -8.34
N GLY A 155 15.81 -4.47 -8.81
CA GLY A 155 17.08 -5.17 -9.02
C GLY A 155 17.48 -6.19 -7.96
N TYR A 156 16.58 -6.53 -7.02
CA TYR A 156 16.83 -7.63 -6.07
C TYR A 156 16.68 -8.99 -6.76
N ASP A 157 17.63 -9.91 -6.54
CA ASP A 157 17.55 -11.27 -7.06
C ASP A 157 16.70 -12.18 -6.15
N LEU A 158 15.42 -12.29 -6.48
CA LEU A 158 14.43 -13.02 -5.68
C LEU A 158 14.09 -14.42 -6.25
N ARG A 159 14.94 -15.00 -7.12
CA ARG A 159 14.68 -16.27 -7.83
C ARG A 159 14.39 -17.47 -6.93
N ARG A 160 14.68 -17.40 -5.63
CA ARG A 160 14.37 -18.47 -4.67
C ARG A 160 12.88 -18.62 -4.36
N ILE A 161 12.06 -17.62 -4.67
CA ILE A 161 10.60 -17.64 -4.42
C ILE A 161 9.85 -18.29 -5.60
N ASP A 162 10.38 -18.23 -6.82
CA ASP A 162 9.68 -18.63 -8.04
C ASP A 162 9.41 -20.13 -8.19
N HIS A 163 9.96 -20.99 -7.35
CA HIS A 163 9.70 -22.43 -7.43
C HIS A 163 8.32 -22.87 -6.88
N ARG A 164 7.47 -21.95 -6.43
CA ARG A 164 6.10 -22.22 -5.95
C ARG A 164 5.08 -21.14 -6.35
N SER A 165 5.34 -20.32 -7.34
CA SER A 165 4.39 -19.30 -7.82
C SER A 165 3.40 -19.86 -8.84
N ASP A 166 2.57 -20.81 -8.44
CA ASP A 166 1.34 -21.15 -9.18
C ASP A 166 0.22 -20.09 -9.00
N PHE A 167 0.57 -18.92 -8.50
CA PHE A 167 -0.39 -17.88 -8.06
C PHE A 167 -0.83 -16.90 -9.16
N LEU A 168 -0.27 -16.96 -10.36
CA LEU A 168 -0.62 -16.07 -11.47
C LEU A 168 -1.15 -16.84 -12.69
N LYS A 169 -1.98 -17.86 -12.46
CA LYS A 169 -2.80 -18.46 -13.52
C LYS A 169 -4.27 -18.18 -13.27
#